data_8472731cd164e88d67dc758737ebb756
#
_entry.id   8472731cd164e88d67dc758737ebb756
#
_cell.length_a   1.000
_cell.length_b   1.000
_cell.length_c   1.000
_cell.angle_alpha   90.00
_cell.angle_beta   90.00
_cell.angle_gamma   90.00
#
_symmetry.space_group_name_H-M   'P 1'
#
loop_
_entity.id
_entity.type
_entity.pdbx_description
1 polymer ?
#
loop_
_entity_poly.entity_id
_entity_poly.type
_entity_poly.pdbx_seq_one_letter_code
_entity_poly.pdbx_strand_id
1 'polypeptide(L)'
;FTRAELNQLLDLAENSIKRLIELQDRIINQEDLKIFLATANKHKIDEISDIFSGIENIDILSIKDGIEIPEVIEDGKTFEDNSKKKAVEISKFLNMITIADDSGLCVDALNGEPGVYSARYSGTGDDLKNNEKLIENLKGIENRNAKFVSVITLAKPNGETYSFRGEIEGKIVDTPRGNTGFGYDPHFYVEEYQ
;
A
#
# COMPACT_ATOMS: atom_id res chain seq x y z
N PHE A 1 -8.39 7.84 3.26
CA PHE A 1 -7.45 8.40 2.28
C PHE A 1 -8.22 9.28 1.31
N THR A 2 -7.90 10.56 1.25
CA THR A 2 -8.28 11.34 0.10
C THR A 2 -7.33 10.98 -1.05
N ARG A 3 -7.81 11.13 -2.29
CA ARG A 3 -6.99 10.93 -3.51
C ARG A 3 -5.68 11.74 -3.47
N ALA A 4 -5.68 12.88 -2.74
CA ALA A 4 -4.49 13.73 -2.57
C ALA A 4 -3.41 13.10 -1.67
N GLU A 5 -3.79 12.40 -0.63
CA GLU A 5 -2.87 11.79 0.35
C GLU A 5 -2.20 10.55 -0.22
N LEU A 6 -2.96 9.76 -0.93
CA LEU A 6 -2.40 8.63 -1.68
C LEU A 6 -1.43 9.14 -2.75
N ASN A 7 -1.79 10.24 -3.46
CA ASN A 7 -0.92 10.85 -4.46
C ASN A 7 0.42 11.30 -3.88
N GLN A 8 0.50 11.83 -2.65
CA GLN A 8 1.79 12.21 -2.04
C GLN A 8 2.69 11.00 -1.72
N LEU A 9 2.11 9.92 -1.20
CA LEU A 9 2.84 8.66 -0.97
C LEU A 9 3.31 8.04 -2.28
N LEU A 10 2.48 8.14 -3.31
CA LEU A 10 2.75 7.62 -4.63
C LEU A 10 3.71 8.53 -5.41
N ASP A 11 3.70 9.87 -5.22
CA ASP A 11 4.67 10.80 -5.80
C ASP A 11 6.10 10.52 -5.29
N LEU A 12 6.25 10.14 -4.02
CA LEU A 12 7.54 9.70 -3.48
C LEU A 12 8.00 8.37 -4.11
N ALA A 13 7.09 7.43 -4.24
CA ALA A 13 7.35 6.15 -4.92
C ALA A 13 7.63 6.37 -6.42
N GLU A 14 6.85 7.22 -7.10
CA GLU A 14 7.02 7.57 -8.51
C GLU A 14 8.40 8.19 -8.77
N ASN A 15 8.82 9.19 -7.99
CA ASN A 15 10.13 9.82 -8.14
C ASN A 15 11.29 8.84 -7.92
N SER A 16 11.13 7.90 -6.99
CA SER A 16 12.15 6.89 -6.70
C SER A 16 12.20 5.81 -7.79
N ILE A 17 11.05 5.41 -8.31
CA ILE A 17 10.94 4.46 -9.42
C ILE A 17 11.44 5.11 -10.73
N LYS A 18 11.10 6.36 -11.03
CA LYS A 18 11.63 7.12 -12.17
C LYS A 18 13.16 7.16 -12.15
N ARG A 19 13.76 7.40 -10.99
CA ARG A 19 15.22 7.43 -10.83
C ARG A 19 15.87 6.06 -11.04
N LEU A 20 15.20 4.98 -10.66
CA LEU A 20 15.63 3.59 -10.93
C LEU A 20 15.51 3.25 -12.41
N ILE A 21 14.46 3.70 -13.06
CA ILE A 21 14.21 3.48 -14.51
C ILE A 21 15.24 4.26 -15.33
N GLU A 22 15.50 5.54 -15.02
CA GLU A 22 16.54 6.34 -15.69
C GLU A 22 17.95 5.70 -15.59
N LEU A 23 18.23 4.99 -14.50
CA LEU A 23 19.47 4.23 -14.35
C LEU A 23 19.49 2.92 -15.18
N GLN A 24 18.32 2.37 -15.47
CA GLN A 24 18.18 1.15 -16.27
C GLN A 24 18.03 1.42 -17.78
N ASP A 25 17.46 2.56 -18.19
CA ASP A 25 17.32 2.98 -19.59
C ASP A 25 18.67 3.07 -20.34
N ARG A 26 19.76 3.20 -19.61
CA ARG A 26 21.11 3.07 -20.19
C ARG A 26 21.51 1.64 -20.52
N ILE A 27 20.74 0.64 -20.13
CA ILE A 27 21.12 -0.79 -20.21
C ILE A 27 20.15 -1.60 -21.06
N ILE A 28 18.91 -1.18 -21.27
CA ILE A 28 17.88 -1.99 -21.94
C ILE A 28 17.45 -1.32 -23.25
N ASN A 29 17.83 -1.94 -24.36
CA ASN A 29 17.34 -1.60 -25.70
C ASN A 29 15.82 -1.79 -25.78
N GLN A 30 15.07 -0.72 -25.96
CA GLN A 30 13.77 -0.62 -26.68
C GLN A 30 12.65 -1.65 -26.45
N GLU A 31 12.66 -2.46 -25.39
CA GLU A 31 11.47 -3.23 -25.00
C GLU A 31 10.77 -2.55 -23.82
N ASP A 32 9.46 -2.41 -23.90
CA ASP A 32 8.66 -1.85 -22.80
C ASP A 32 8.92 -2.62 -21.50
N LEU A 33 9.25 -1.90 -20.44
CA LEU A 33 9.51 -2.48 -19.13
C LEU A 33 8.19 -2.97 -18.54
N LYS A 34 8.02 -4.28 -18.41
CA LYS A 34 6.86 -4.87 -17.79
C LYS A 34 7.05 -5.00 -16.29
N ILE A 35 6.16 -4.39 -15.54
CA ILE A 35 6.15 -4.43 -14.07
C ILE A 35 4.83 -5.03 -13.60
N PHE A 36 4.90 -6.08 -12.80
CA PHE A 36 3.72 -6.70 -12.22
C PHE A 36 3.36 -6.04 -10.88
N LEU A 37 2.10 -5.67 -10.73
CA LEU A 37 1.55 -5.14 -9.48
C LEU A 37 0.90 -6.24 -8.65
N ALA A 38 1.56 -6.61 -7.55
CA ALA A 38 1.19 -7.70 -6.67
C ALA A 38 0.20 -7.25 -5.59
N THR A 39 -1.01 -6.90 -5.99
CA THR A 39 -2.11 -6.61 -5.07
C THR A 39 -3.43 -7.16 -5.62
N ALA A 40 -4.28 -7.64 -4.73
CA ALA A 40 -5.65 -8.04 -5.06
C ALA A 40 -6.66 -6.89 -4.86
N ASN A 41 -6.23 -5.77 -4.29
CA ASN A 41 -7.09 -4.61 -4.07
C ASN A 41 -7.27 -3.84 -5.39
N LYS A 42 -8.51 -3.89 -5.92
CA LYS A 42 -8.84 -3.26 -7.21
C LYS A 42 -8.63 -1.74 -7.21
N HIS A 43 -8.91 -1.08 -6.08
CA HIS A 43 -8.70 0.36 -5.95
C HIS A 43 -7.21 0.71 -6.06
N LYS A 44 -6.34 -0.02 -5.37
CA LYS A 44 -4.89 0.17 -5.48
C LYS A 44 -4.36 -0.11 -6.88
N ILE A 45 -4.89 -1.13 -7.57
CA ILE A 45 -4.51 -1.40 -8.97
C ILE A 45 -4.83 -0.20 -9.84
N ASP A 46 -6.04 0.36 -9.74
CA ASP A 46 -6.46 1.48 -10.56
C ASP A 46 -5.61 2.73 -10.27
N GLU A 47 -5.43 3.06 -8.99
CA GLU A 47 -4.65 4.22 -8.56
C GLU A 47 -3.18 4.15 -9.00
N ILE A 48 -2.53 2.99 -8.82
CA ILE A 48 -1.13 2.82 -9.23
C ILE A 48 -1.03 2.82 -10.77
N SER A 49 -1.96 2.16 -11.47
CA SER A 49 -1.98 2.17 -12.93
C SER A 49 -2.16 3.58 -13.50
N ASP A 50 -3.01 4.40 -12.89
CA ASP A 50 -3.20 5.81 -13.27
C ASP A 50 -1.91 6.63 -13.13
N ILE A 51 -1.11 6.37 -12.07
CA ILE A 51 0.16 7.06 -11.84
C ILE A 51 1.19 6.71 -12.93
N PHE A 52 1.23 5.45 -13.32
CA PHE A 52 2.17 4.99 -14.34
C PHE A 52 1.70 5.27 -15.77
N SER A 53 0.43 5.59 -16.00
CA SER A 53 -0.15 5.82 -17.33
C SER A 53 0.52 6.95 -18.13
N GLY A 54 1.22 7.86 -17.46
CA GLY A 54 1.97 8.96 -18.10
C GLY A 54 3.46 8.66 -18.35
N ILE A 55 3.93 7.45 -18.06
CA ILE A 55 5.34 7.09 -18.20
C ILE A 55 5.50 6.23 -19.45
N GLU A 56 6.27 6.73 -20.43
CA GLU A 56 6.58 6.00 -21.66
C GLU A 56 7.43 4.76 -21.36
N ASN A 57 7.24 3.70 -22.13
CA ASN A 57 7.99 2.44 -22.06
C ASN A 57 7.84 1.66 -20.74
N ILE A 58 6.72 1.83 -20.01
CA ILE A 58 6.36 1.00 -18.86
C ILE A 58 4.95 0.45 -19.04
N ASP A 59 4.84 -0.87 -18.96
CA ASP A 59 3.57 -1.59 -18.90
C ASP A 59 3.34 -2.09 -17.47
N ILE A 60 2.26 -1.64 -16.84
CA ILE A 60 1.81 -2.16 -15.55
C ILE A 60 0.84 -3.32 -15.80
N LEU A 61 1.24 -4.49 -15.33
CA LEU A 61 0.44 -5.71 -15.36
C LEU A 61 -0.07 -6.04 -13.95
N SER A 62 -1.21 -6.68 -13.87
CA SER A 62 -1.86 -7.05 -12.60
C SER A 62 -2.67 -8.33 -12.74
N ILE A 63 -3.35 -8.74 -11.70
CA ILE A 63 -4.32 -9.84 -11.77
C ILE A 63 -5.50 -9.57 -12.73
N LYS A 64 -5.77 -8.29 -13.07
CA LYS A 64 -6.81 -7.92 -14.05
C LYS A 64 -6.45 -8.38 -15.46
N ASP A 65 -5.18 -8.62 -15.73
CA ASP A 65 -4.67 -9.09 -17.03
C ASP A 65 -4.72 -10.63 -17.15
N GLY A 66 -5.38 -11.29 -16.21
CA GLY A 66 -5.52 -12.75 -16.20
C GLY A 66 -4.26 -13.50 -15.75
N ILE A 67 -3.32 -12.81 -15.13
CA ILE A 67 -2.10 -13.42 -14.60
C ILE A 67 -2.40 -14.02 -13.23
N GLU A 68 -2.21 -15.32 -13.11
CA GLU A 68 -2.36 -16.02 -11.85
C GLU A 68 -1.10 -15.91 -11.00
N ILE A 69 -1.27 -15.62 -9.71
CA ILE A 69 -0.19 -15.51 -8.74
C ILE A 69 -0.45 -16.44 -7.54
N PRO A 70 0.59 -16.94 -6.87
CA PRO A 70 0.42 -17.70 -5.65
C PRO A 70 -0.12 -16.81 -4.53
N GLU A 71 -0.83 -17.43 -3.60
CA GLU A 71 -1.16 -16.78 -2.33
C GLU A 71 0.12 -16.62 -1.49
N VAL A 72 0.43 -15.39 -1.12
CA VAL A 72 1.57 -15.09 -0.24
C VAL A 72 1.05 -14.86 1.18
N ILE A 73 1.57 -15.65 2.12
CA ILE A 73 1.22 -15.52 3.55
C ILE A 73 1.97 -14.32 4.13
N GLU A 74 1.24 -13.27 4.48
CA GLU A 74 1.76 -12.07 5.12
C GLU A 74 1.86 -12.28 6.64
N ASP A 75 2.93 -12.96 7.08
CA ASP A 75 3.24 -13.30 8.48
C ASP A 75 4.37 -12.45 9.07
N GLY A 76 4.82 -11.43 8.35
CA GLY A 76 5.81 -10.46 8.80
C GLY A 76 5.30 -9.61 9.97
N LYS A 77 6.23 -9.10 10.77
CA LYS A 77 5.93 -8.24 11.91
C LYS A 77 5.89 -6.76 11.56
N THR A 78 6.39 -6.41 10.40
CA THR A 78 6.44 -5.04 9.88
C THR A 78 5.84 -4.97 8.49
N PHE A 79 5.41 -3.78 8.07
CA PHE A 79 4.94 -3.55 6.71
C PHE A 79 6.05 -3.82 5.68
N GLU A 80 7.31 -3.50 6.05
CA GLU A 80 8.48 -3.79 5.22
C GLU A 80 8.67 -5.29 4.97
N ASP A 81 8.52 -6.11 6.02
CA ASP A 81 8.66 -7.56 5.90
C ASP A 81 7.60 -8.14 4.95
N ASN A 82 6.32 -7.74 5.13
CA ASN A 82 5.21 -8.23 4.32
C ASN A 82 5.32 -7.76 2.87
N SER A 83 5.52 -6.46 2.66
CA SER A 83 5.68 -5.89 1.32
C SER A 83 6.84 -6.55 0.57
N LYS A 84 8.00 -6.69 1.22
CA LYS A 84 9.17 -7.34 0.65
C LYS A 84 8.94 -8.82 0.35
N LYS A 85 8.36 -9.57 1.29
CA LYS A 85 8.04 -10.99 1.10
C LYS A 85 7.16 -11.18 -0.12
N LYS A 86 6.07 -10.43 -0.20
CA LYS A 86 5.13 -10.47 -1.32
C LYS A 86 5.80 -10.14 -2.66
N ALA A 87 6.55 -9.04 -2.70
CA ALA A 87 7.25 -8.62 -3.92
C ALA A 87 8.24 -9.68 -4.41
N VAL A 88 9.05 -10.25 -3.50
CA VAL A 88 10.09 -11.22 -3.85
C VAL A 88 9.49 -12.57 -4.29
N GLU A 89 8.49 -13.08 -3.58
CA GLU A 89 7.88 -14.36 -3.92
C GLU A 89 7.20 -14.30 -5.29
N ILE A 90 6.43 -13.24 -5.55
CA ILE A 90 5.73 -13.07 -6.82
C ILE A 90 6.70 -12.76 -7.96
N SER A 91 7.71 -11.91 -7.73
CA SER A 91 8.74 -11.62 -8.73
C SER A 91 9.48 -12.88 -9.20
N LYS A 92 9.84 -13.77 -8.27
CA LYS A 92 10.47 -15.05 -8.61
C LYS A 92 9.52 -15.99 -9.35
N PHE A 93 8.26 -16.05 -8.92
CA PHE A 93 7.27 -16.91 -9.55
C PHE A 93 6.99 -16.51 -11.00
N LEU A 94 6.79 -15.21 -11.24
CA LEU A 94 6.50 -14.67 -12.57
C LEU A 94 7.76 -14.47 -13.43
N ASN A 95 8.95 -14.51 -12.83
CA ASN A 95 10.20 -14.07 -13.45
C ASN A 95 10.10 -12.65 -14.02
N MET A 96 9.43 -11.75 -13.28
CA MET A 96 9.18 -10.36 -13.67
C MET A 96 9.50 -9.41 -12.53
N ILE A 97 9.84 -8.15 -12.90
CA ILE A 97 9.88 -7.08 -11.90
C ILE A 97 8.50 -6.94 -11.29
N THR A 98 8.44 -6.91 -9.96
CA THR A 98 7.18 -6.88 -9.23
C THR A 98 7.19 -5.77 -8.19
N ILE A 99 6.11 -5.02 -8.14
CA ILE A 99 5.81 -4.07 -7.07
C ILE A 99 4.74 -4.70 -6.17
N ALA A 100 5.00 -4.70 -4.87
CA ALA A 100 4.02 -5.04 -3.86
C ALA A 100 3.93 -3.94 -2.81
N ASP A 101 2.77 -3.81 -2.20
CA ASP A 101 2.54 -2.91 -1.08
C ASP A 101 2.08 -3.67 0.16
N ASP A 102 2.40 -3.13 1.33
CA ASP A 102 1.69 -3.43 2.57
C ASP A 102 1.42 -2.11 3.30
N SER A 103 0.20 -1.95 3.80
CA SER A 103 -0.25 -0.70 4.37
C SER A 103 -1.26 -0.91 5.48
N GLY A 104 -1.34 0.05 6.40
CA GLY A 104 -2.30 -0.03 7.48
C GLY A 104 -2.31 1.20 8.38
N LEU A 105 -3.26 1.19 9.30
CA LEU A 105 -3.45 2.21 10.32
C LEU A 105 -2.63 1.85 11.56
N CYS A 106 -1.91 2.81 12.11
CA CYS A 106 -1.22 2.70 13.39
C CYS A 106 -1.77 3.76 14.35
N VAL A 107 -2.29 3.33 15.50
CA VAL A 107 -2.88 4.23 16.51
C VAL A 107 -1.99 4.28 17.74
N ASP A 108 -1.56 5.48 18.13
CA ASP A 108 -0.60 5.66 19.24
C ASP A 108 -1.10 5.08 20.56
N ALA A 109 -2.34 5.37 20.88
CA ALA A 109 -2.98 4.91 22.13
C ALA A 109 -3.17 3.38 22.20
N LEU A 110 -3.09 2.69 21.07
CA LEU A 110 -3.19 1.25 20.94
C LEU A 110 -1.81 0.59 20.67
N ASN A 111 -0.72 1.28 21.01
CA ASN A 111 0.65 0.82 20.79
C ASN A 111 0.95 0.42 19.33
N GLY A 112 0.35 1.13 18.39
CA GLY A 112 0.51 0.92 16.96
C GLY A 112 -0.47 -0.08 16.34
N GLU A 113 -1.38 -0.67 17.13
CA GLU A 113 -2.48 -1.44 16.55
C GLU A 113 -3.44 -0.55 15.76
N PRO A 114 -4.10 -1.09 14.71
CA PRO A 114 -4.03 -2.46 14.18
C PRO A 114 -2.74 -2.82 13.43
N GLY A 115 -1.96 -1.84 12.92
CA GLY A 115 -0.68 -2.09 12.25
C GLY A 115 -0.82 -3.04 11.05
N VAL A 116 0.06 -4.03 10.94
CA VAL A 116 0.03 -5.05 9.87
C VAL A 116 -1.24 -5.93 9.87
N TYR A 117 -2.04 -5.83 10.91
CA TYR A 117 -3.33 -6.54 11.00
C TYR A 117 -4.52 -5.70 10.54
N SER A 118 -4.29 -4.52 9.94
CA SER A 118 -5.34 -3.55 9.57
C SER A 118 -6.49 -4.19 8.80
N ALA A 119 -6.22 -4.95 7.76
CA ALA A 119 -7.25 -5.59 6.94
C ALA A 119 -8.07 -6.67 7.68
N ARG A 120 -7.54 -7.24 8.76
CA ARG A 120 -8.15 -8.33 9.52
C ARG A 120 -8.25 -8.08 11.02
N TYR A 121 -8.29 -6.84 11.43
CA TYR A 121 -8.24 -6.43 12.84
C TYR A 121 -9.38 -7.03 13.67
N SER A 122 -10.59 -7.10 13.13
CA SER A 122 -11.74 -7.76 13.76
C SER A 122 -11.66 -9.30 13.71
N GLY A 123 -10.77 -9.85 12.88
CA GLY A 123 -10.69 -11.28 12.58
C GLY A 123 -11.62 -11.73 11.44
N THR A 124 -12.38 -10.82 10.83
CA THR A 124 -13.36 -11.16 9.78
C THR A 124 -13.01 -10.66 8.39
N GLY A 125 -12.06 -9.71 8.28
CA GLY A 125 -11.74 -9.04 7.02
C GLY A 125 -12.82 -8.04 6.55
N ASP A 126 -13.79 -7.72 7.41
CA ASP A 126 -14.88 -6.79 7.13
C ASP A 126 -14.51 -5.39 7.67
N ASP A 127 -14.51 -4.38 6.79
CA ASP A 127 -14.10 -3.02 7.14
C ASP A 127 -14.99 -2.39 8.22
N LEU A 128 -16.30 -2.64 8.20
CA LEU A 128 -17.20 -2.10 9.22
C LEU A 128 -16.87 -2.68 10.59
N LYS A 129 -16.64 -3.99 10.67
CA LYS A 129 -16.25 -4.65 11.92
C LYS A 129 -14.87 -4.24 12.41
N ASN A 130 -13.93 -3.99 11.48
CA ASN A 130 -12.62 -3.46 11.82
C ASN A 130 -12.75 -2.07 12.44
N ASN A 131 -13.57 -1.20 11.86
CA ASN A 131 -13.87 0.13 12.38
C ASN A 131 -14.59 0.07 13.73
N GLU A 132 -15.62 -0.76 13.88
CA GLU A 132 -16.33 -0.96 15.16
C GLU A 132 -15.35 -1.35 16.28
N LYS A 133 -14.48 -2.33 16.01
CA LYS A 133 -13.46 -2.75 16.96
C LYS A 133 -12.47 -1.64 17.30
N LEU A 134 -12.03 -0.85 16.31
CA LEU A 134 -11.15 0.27 16.52
C LEU A 134 -11.77 1.29 17.48
N ILE A 135 -13.01 1.72 17.20
CA ILE A 135 -13.71 2.71 18.01
C ILE A 135 -14.00 2.19 19.42
N GLU A 136 -14.38 0.91 19.55
CA GLU A 136 -14.59 0.31 20.88
C GLU A 136 -13.30 0.28 21.71
N ASN A 137 -12.17 -0.08 21.09
CA ASN A 137 -10.86 -0.09 21.77
C ASN A 137 -10.38 1.32 22.18
N LEU A 138 -10.87 2.35 21.51
CA LEU A 138 -10.54 3.75 21.82
C LEU A 138 -11.54 4.42 22.77
N LYS A 139 -12.56 3.71 23.25
CA LYS A 139 -13.58 4.26 24.12
C LYS A 139 -13.00 4.75 25.44
N GLY A 140 -13.23 6.02 25.75
CA GLY A 140 -12.70 6.67 26.96
C GLY A 140 -11.22 7.05 26.89
N ILE A 141 -10.56 6.86 25.76
CA ILE A 141 -9.18 7.28 25.52
C ILE A 141 -9.18 8.66 24.86
N GLU A 142 -8.44 9.62 25.41
CA GLU A 142 -8.35 10.98 24.85
C GLU A 142 -7.36 11.08 23.69
N ASN A 143 -6.24 10.34 23.77
CA ASN A 143 -5.26 10.34 22.70
C ASN A 143 -5.82 9.62 21.47
N ARG A 144 -6.04 10.36 20.40
CA ARG A 144 -6.60 9.89 19.13
C ARG A 144 -5.58 9.93 17.99
N ASN A 145 -4.33 10.25 18.30
CA ASN A 145 -3.30 10.33 17.26
C ASN A 145 -3.11 8.98 16.61
N ALA A 146 -3.03 9.04 15.31
CA ALA A 146 -2.84 7.87 14.46
C ALA A 146 -2.11 8.26 13.18
N LYS A 147 -1.59 7.28 12.48
CA LYS A 147 -1.02 7.45 11.16
C LYS A 147 -1.37 6.29 10.26
N PHE A 148 -1.60 6.58 9.00
CA PHE A 148 -1.52 5.56 7.97
C PHE A 148 -0.07 5.37 7.56
N VAL A 149 0.30 4.12 7.36
CA VAL A 149 1.61 3.71 6.87
C VAL A 149 1.40 2.93 5.58
N SER A 150 2.20 3.22 4.56
CA SER A 150 2.29 2.43 3.35
C SER A 150 3.74 2.13 3.04
N VAL A 151 4.05 0.88 2.79
CA VAL A 151 5.36 0.44 2.33
C VAL A 151 5.20 -0.22 0.96
N ILE A 152 5.92 0.32 -0.01
CA ILE A 152 5.98 -0.23 -1.36
C ILE A 152 7.34 -0.85 -1.56
N THR A 153 7.39 -2.08 -2.04
CA THR A 153 8.63 -2.77 -2.39
C THR A 153 8.62 -3.17 -3.85
N LEU A 154 9.67 -2.77 -4.57
CA LEU A 154 10.01 -3.30 -5.88
C LEU A 154 10.99 -4.46 -5.69
N ALA A 155 10.72 -5.60 -6.34
CA ALA A 155 11.61 -6.74 -6.38
C ALA A 155 11.93 -7.14 -7.82
N LYS A 156 13.19 -7.50 -8.07
CA LYS A 156 13.63 -8.11 -9.32
C LYS A 156 13.69 -9.64 -9.17
N PRO A 157 13.58 -10.41 -10.26
CA PRO A 157 13.67 -11.87 -10.21
C PRO A 157 14.97 -12.41 -9.58
N ASN A 158 16.05 -11.64 -9.69
CA ASN A 158 17.34 -12.00 -9.07
C ASN A 158 17.38 -11.83 -7.54
N GLY A 159 16.27 -11.34 -6.93
CA GLY A 159 16.15 -11.13 -5.49
C GLY A 159 16.57 -9.73 -5.00
N GLU A 160 17.02 -8.85 -5.88
CA GLU A 160 17.30 -7.45 -5.54
C GLU A 160 16.00 -6.73 -5.20
N THR A 161 15.97 -5.94 -4.12
CA THR A 161 14.78 -5.25 -3.64
C THR A 161 15.05 -3.81 -3.25
N TYR A 162 14.04 -2.97 -3.45
CA TYR A 162 14.02 -1.56 -3.05
C TYR A 162 12.70 -1.29 -2.35
N SER A 163 12.74 -0.82 -1.10
CA SER A 163 11.54 -0.54 -0.30
C SER A 163 11.47 0.94 0.04
N PHE A 164 10.28 1.49 -0.04
CA PHE A 164 9.96 2.89 0.23
C PHE A 164 8.80 2.94 1.21
N ARG A 165 8.92 3.79 2.21
CA ARG A 165 7.91 3.98 3.25
C ARG A 165 7.34 5.39 3.18
N GLY A 166 6.01 5.50 3.23
CA GLY A 166 5.28 6.74 3.39
C GLY A 166 4.38 6.68 4.61
N GLU A 167 4.17 7.83 5.25
CA GLU A 167 3.31 7.97 6.41
C GLU A 167 2.47 9.25 6.29
N ILE A 168 1.23 9.18 6.75
CA ILE A 168 0.33 10.32 6.89
C ILE A 168 -0.18 10.35 8.33
N GLU A 169 0.07 11.44 9.03
CA GLU A 169 -0.39 11.66 10.40
C GLU A 169 -1.82 12.21 10.42
N GLY A 170 -2.59 11.80 11.41
CA GLY A 170 -3.96 12.24 11.59
C GLY A 170 -4.53 11.82 12.94
N LYS A 171 -5.85 11.86 13.06
CA LYS A 171 -6.57 11.52 14.29
C LYS A 171 -7.75 10.63 14.00
N ILE A 172 -8.04 9.73 14.93
CA ILE A 172 -9.26 8.92 14.87
C ILE A 172 -10.45 9.71 15.42
N VAL A 173 -11.53 9.75 14.63
CA VAL A 173 -12.81 10.35 15.00
C VAL A 173 -13.86 9.27 15.24
N ASP A 174 -14.69 9.44 16.28
CA ASP A 174 -15.72 8.45 16.65
C ASP A 174 -16.87 8.38 15.61
N THR A 175 -17.20 9.52 15.02
CA THR A 175 -18.27 9.59 14.03
C THR A 175 -17.69 9.49 12.64
N PRO A 176 -18.14 8.50 11.84
CA PRO A 176 -17.62 8.34 10.48
C PRO A 176 -17.97 9.56 9.62
N ARG A 177 -17.08 9.93 8.71
CA ARG A 177 -17.22 11.05 7.78
C ARG A 177 -16.95 10.61 6.36
N GLY A 178 -17.56 11.29 5.40
CA GLY A 178 -17.38 11.02 3.97
C GLY A 178 -18.19 9.80 3.49
N ASN A 179 -18.25 9.67 2.15
CA ASN A 179 -18.98 8.60 1.47
C ASN A 179 -18.10 7.85 0.47
N THR A 180 -16.81 8.17 0.43
CA THR A 180 -15.81 7.59 -0.48
C THR A 180 -14.65 7.05 0.34
N GLY A 181 -13.82 6.19 -0.26
CA GLY A 181 -12.72 5.54 0.43
C GLY A 181 -13.05 4.12 0.87
N PHE A 182 -12.14 3.50 1.60
CA PHE A 182 -12.25 2.13 2.10
C PHE A 182 -11.53 1.99 3.44
N GLY A 183 -11.64 0.82 4.07
CA GLY A 183 -10.95 0.55 5.31
C GLY A 183 -11.32 1.52 6.44
N TYR A 184 -10.33 2.19 6.99
CA TYR A 184 -10.48 3.11 8.13
C TYR A 184 -10.71 4.57 7.73
N ASP A 185 -10.79 4.90 6.46
CA ASP A 185 -10.96 6.28 5.96
C ASP A 185 -12.11 7.04 6.62
N PRO A 186 -13.28 6.43 6.88
CA PRO A 186 -14.39 7.15 7.52
C PRO A 186 -14.08 7.68 8.93
N HIS A 187 -13.11 7.08 9.60
CA HIS A 187 -12.73 7.43 10.97
C HIS A 187 -11.36 8.13 11.08
N PHE A 188 -10.67 8.34 9.95
CA PHE A 188 -9.37 8.98 9.94
C PHE A 188 -9.46 10.42 9.45
N TYR A 189 -9.04 11.36 10.29
CA TYR A 189 -9.09 12.79 10.02
C TYR A 189 -7.70 13.39 9.92
N VAL A 190 -7.44 14.11 8.84
CA VAL A 190 -6.18 14.84 8.58
C VAL A 190 -6.47 16.33 8.64
N GLU A 191 -5.78 17.07 9.53
CA GLU A 191 -6.04 18.48 9.77
C GLU A 191 -5.69 19.39 8.56
N GLU A 192 -4.72 18.99 7.76
CA GLU A 192 -4.22 19.80 6.64
C GLU A 192 -5.14 19.82 5.42
N TYR A 193 -6.12 18.92 5.36
CA TYR A 193 -6.99 18.72 4.20
C TYR A 193 -8.48 18.93 4.57
N GLN A 194 -8.82 20.15 5.03
CA GLN A 194 -10.19 20.53 5.34
C GLN A 194 -10.98 21.02 4.12
#